data_7993bb349ba64a48d5a3d480ecfa6685
#
_entry.id   7993bb349ba64a48d5a3d480ecfa6685
#
_cell.length_a   1.000
_cell.length_b   1.000
_cell.length_c   1.000
_cell.angle_alpha   90.00
_cell.angle_beta   90.00
_cell.angle_gamma   90.00
#
_symmetry.space_group_name_H-M   'P 1'
#
loop_
_entity.id
_entity.type
_entity.pdbx_description
1 polymer ?
#
loop_
_entity_poly.entity_id
_entity_poly.type
_entity_poly.pdbx_seq_one_letter_code
_entity_poly.pdbx_strand_id
1 'polypeptide(L)'
;IIADRSHYRIRKIDPQGSKVETVAGDGIKLFGGDGGPATGARLNFPHGIVVDDNDNVIFSDKAHFRIRKITPDGIISTIAGNGLRGNIGDGGPALKASVYPTYLSRNKKGEIFFMSPSGFVSIVRKLKTDGTIELALSTSEKAYQKMVSTGKHVGVSSQSEIVAITQFSDILPDGEGNLIIADRINHQLRKFDSSGKFTTIAGTGESGLYGDGGPATEAAFRDPRTLEMDKEGNIYVGDAANNLIRKIDPKGIITTIAGNRKFEDSGDGGPALKAGIKSIDDLVISPSGELHIVESGTHIIRKIAKDGTISTVAGRPGIQGYFGDGGPATKAMLKTPTCLAFDSKGNMYITDMGNNRIRKVDTKGIITTLAGSGHFGWANEGEEVQIYFQNFP
;
A
#
# COMPACT_ATOMS: atom_id res chain seq x y z
N ILE A 1 12.70 -5.40 1.13
CA ILE A 1 13.03 -4.81 -0.20
C ILE A 1 12.40 -3.43 -0.27
N ILE A 2 13.07 -2.46 -0.89
CA ILE A 2 12.65 -1.04 -0.94
C ILE A 2 12.74 -0.56 -2.39
N ALA A 3 11.69 0.14 -2.85
CA ALA A 3 11.74 0.91 -4.10
C ALA A 3 12.32 2.31 -3.80
N ASP A 4 13.60 2.48 -4.09
CA ASP A 4 14.28 3.77 -3.98
C ASP A 4 14.01 4.60 -5.25
N ARG A 5 12.84 5.24 -5.26
CA ARG A 5 12.24 5.87 -6.44
C ARG A 5 13.11 6.98 -7.02
N SER A 6 13.63 7.84 -6.16
CA SER A 6 14.39 9.02 -6.55
C SER A 6 15.80 8.66 -7.02
N HIS A 7 16.34 7.52 -6.60
CA HIS A 7 17.66 7.04 -7.00
C HIS A 7 17.60 5.96 -8.08
N TYR A 8 16.40 5.67 -8.61
CA TYR A 8 16.20 4.70 -9.69
C TYR A 8 16.78 3.31 -9.36
N ARG A 9 16.55 2.85 -8.09
CA ARG A 9 17.10 1.59 -7.57
C ARG A 9 16.03 0.78 -6.82
N ILE A 10 16.23 -0.52 -6.82
CA ILE A 10 15.62 -1.43 -5.84
C ILE A 10 16.71 -1.80 -4.85
N ARG A 11 16.43 -1.67 -3.57
CA ARG A 11 17.39 -1.96 -2.51
C ARG A 11 16.88 -3.04 -1.57
N LYS A 12 17.80 -3.78 -0.98
CA LYS A 12 17.54 -4.77 0.06
C LYS A 12 18.29 -4.36 1.33
N ILE A 13 17.59 -4.41 2.44
CA ILE A 13 18.21 -4.28 3.77
C ILE A 13 18.47 -5.69 4.27
N ASP A 14 19.63 -5.95 4.81
CA ASP A 14 19.94 -7.23 5.43
C ASP A 14 19.08 -7.45 6.69
N PRO A 15 18.83 -8.71 7.10
CA PRO A 15 17.97 -8.99 8.26
C PRO A 15 18.49 -8.39 9.58
N GLN A 16 19.77 -8.10 9.66
CA GLN A 16 20.42 -7.48 10.83
C GLN A 16 20.25 -5.96 10.80
N GLY A 17 19.92 -5.39 9.64
CA GLY A 17 19.80 -3.95 9.45
C GLY A 17 21.14 -3.21 9.37
N SER A 18 22.23 -3.98 9.18
CA SER A 18 23.59 -3.44 9.17
C SER A 18 24.03 -2.96 7.79
N LYS A 19 23.38 -3.44 6.73
CA LYS A 19 23.77 -3.17 5.35
C LYS A 19 22.56 -2.98 4.45
N VAL A 20 22.64 -2.00 3.55
CA VAL A 20 21.74 -1.83 2.43
C VAL A 20 22.48 -2.10 1.14
N GLU A 21 21.94 -3.00 0.35
CA GLU A 21 22.50 -3.42 -0.92
C GLU A 21 21.60 -3.00 -2.07
N THR A 22 22.20 -2.61 -3.20
CA THR A 22 21.47 -2.41 -4.44
C THR A 22 21.16 -3.79 -5.04
N VAL A 23 19.89 -4.08 -5.20
CA VAL A 23 19.38 -5.30 -5.86
C VAL A 23 19.19 -5.05 -7.34
N ALA A 24 18.78 -3.85 -7.73
CA ALA A 24 18.66 -3.44 -9.13
C ALA A 24 18.80 -1.93 -9.29
N GLY A 25 19.29 -1.53 -10.46
CA GLY A 25 19.44 -0.14 -10.87
C GLY A 25 20.86 0.40 -10.73
N ASP A 26 21.39 0.99 -11.80
CA ASP A 26 22.68 1.69 -11.82
C ASP A 26 22.58 3.17 -11.37
N GLY A 27 21.35 3.65 -11.15
CA GLY A 27 21.07 5.05 -10.78
C GLY A 27 20.89 5.97 -11.99
N ILE A 28 20.94 5.45 -13.21
CA ILE A 28 20.77 6.23 -14.43
C ILE A 28 19.32 6.13 -14.92
N LYS A 29 18.67 7.27 -15.09
CA LYS A 29 17.28 7.41 -15.53
C LYS A 29 17.13 7.09 -17.03
N LEU A 30 17.28 5.84 -17.41
CA LEU A 30 17.08 5.32 -18.78
C LEU A 30 16.46 3.94 -18.69
N PHE A 31 16.06 3.38 -19.83
CA PHE A 31 15.62 2.00 -19.91
C PHE A 31 16.75 1.10 -20.44
N GLY A 32 16.95 -0.06 -19.82
CA GLY A 32 17.91 -1.06 -20.29
C GLY A 32 18.22 -2.15 -19.26
N GLY A 33 19.06 -3.10 -19.68
CA GLY A 33 19.61 -4.13 -18.81
C GLY A 33 18.80 -5.43 -18.72
N ASP A 34 17.69 -5.60 -19.47
CA ASP A 34 16.97 -6.87 -19.49
C ASP A 34 17.85 -8.01 -19.99
N GLY A 35 17.76 -9.19 -19.34
CA GLY A 35 18.56 -10.36 -19.61
C GLY A 35 19.96 -10.34 -18.96
N GLY A 36 20.33 -9.27 -18.29
CA GLY A 36 21.61 -9.11 -17.60
C GLY A 36 21.47 -8.93 -16.09
N PRO A 37 22.62 -8.65 -15.42
CA PRO A 37 22.63 -8.37 -13.98
C PRO A 37 21.74 -7.19 -13.62
N ALA A 38 20.85 -7.36 -12.64
CA ALA A 38 19.89 -6.35 -12.24
C ALA A 38 20.56 -5.07 -11.72
N THR A 39 21.71 -5.18 -11.07
CA THR A 39 22.47 -4.02 -10.57
C THR A 39 22.99 -3.10 -11.67
N GLY A 40 23.21 -3.63 -12.88
CA GLY A 40 23.56 -2.85 -14.07
C GLY A 40 22.35 -2.37 -14.89
N ALA A 41 21.15 -2.70 -14.48
CA ALA A 41 19.96 -2.28 -15.20
C ALA A 41 19.66 -0.78 -14.94
N ARG A 42 18.92 -0.17 -15.85
CA ARG A 42 18.47 1.21 -15.75
C ARG A 42 16.99 1.25 -15.44
N LEU A 43 16.63 1.96 -14.37
CA LEU A 43 15.28 2.06 -13.85
C LEU A 43 14.78 3.49 -13.88
N ASN A 44 13.45 3.69 -13.81
CA ASN A 44 12.88 5.02 -13.77
C ASN A 44 11.60 5.06 -12.91
N PHE A 45 11.71 5.63 -11.73
CA PHE A 45 10.64 5.67 -10.73
C PHE A 45 10.09 4.29 -10.37
N PRO A 46 10.91 3.34 -9.89
CA PRO A 46 10.39 2.08 -9.35
C PRO A 46 9.41 2.39 -8.21
N HIS A 47 8.25 1.69 -8.18
CA HIS A 47 7.17 2.07 -7.24
C HIS A 47 6.64 0.88 -6.44
N GLY A 48 5.64 0.16 -6.94
CA GLY A 48 5.07 -1.01 -6.28
C GLY A 48 6.03 -2.19 -6.36
N ILE A 49 6.14 -2.96 -5.28
CA ILE A 49 6.98 -4.18 -5.21
C ILE A 49 6.17 -5.30 -4.61
N VAL A 50 6.32 -6.49 -5.16
CA VAL A 50 5.88 -7.76 -4.57
C VAL A 50 7.00 -8.79 -4.69
N VAL A 51 7.02 -9.76 -3.77
CA VAL A 51 7.93 -10.91 -3.84
C VAL A 51 7.06 -12.15 -4.06
N ASP A 52 7.46 -13.02 -4.99
CA ASP A 52 6.73 -14.26 -5.25
C ASP A 52 7.30 -15.44 -4.42
N ASP A 53 6.65 -16.61 -4.53
CA ASP A 53 7.01 -17.80 -3.75
C ASP A 53 8.36 -18.41 -4.14
N ASN A 54 8.98 -17.93 -5.24
CA ASN A 54 10.30 -18.30 -5.69
C ASN A 54 11.35 -17.23 -5.38
N ASP A 55 11.05 -16.31 -4.46
CA ASP A 55 11.89 -15.17 -4.08
C ASP A 55 12.22 -14.21 -5.23
N ASN A 56 11.47 -14.24 -6.34
CA ASN A 56 11.62 -13.21 -7.35
C ASN A 56 11.06 -11.88 -6.85
N VAL A 57 11.81 -10.81 -7.07
CA VAL A 57 11.35 -9.44 -6.79
C VAL A 57 10.68 -8.88 -8.05
N ILE A 58 9.40 -8.59 -7.98
CA ILE A 58 8.61 -8.04 -9.08
C ILE A 58 8.24 -6.61 -8.72
N PHE A 59 8.50 -5.68 -9.62
CA PHE A 59 8.26 -4.27 -9.36
C PHE A 59 7.75 -3.50 -10.58
N SER A 60 7.04 -2.42 -10.33
CA SER A 60 6.66 -1.46 -11.35
C SER A 60 7.82 -0.51 -11.65
N ASP A 61 8.34 -0.53 -12.86
CA ASP A 61 9.24 0.47 -13.43
C ASP A 61 8.38 1.54 -14.10
N LYS A 62 7.75 2.37 -13.23
CA LYS A 62 6.58 3.18 -13.54
C LYS A 62 6.78 4.11 -14.72
N ALA A 63 7.87 4.85 -14.74
CA ALA A 63 8.10 5.85 -15.77
C ALA A 63 8.70 5.25 -17.07
N HIS A 64 9.07 3.96 -17.06
CA HIS A 64 9.35 3.19 -18.26
C HIS A 64 8.15 2.39 -18.76
N PHE A 65 6.99 2.50 -18.07
CA PHE A 65 5.75 1.84 -18.45
C PHE A 65 5.94 0.32 -18.59
N ARG A 66 6.53 -0.30 -17.53
CA ARG A 66 6.84 -1.73 -17.47
C ARG A 66 6.68 -2.30 -16.06
N ILE A 67 6.41 -3.59 -16.01
CA ILE A 67 6.59 -4.39 -14.80
C ILE A 67 7.81 -5.27 -15.05
N ARG A 68 8.77 -5.26 -14.13
CA ARG A 68 10.01 -6.02 -14.26
C ARG A 68 10.15 -7.01 -13.12
N LYS A 69 10.88 -8.08 -13.38
CA LYS A 69 11.17 -9.17 -12.44
C LYS A 69 12.67 -9.34 -12.30
N ILE A 70 13.12 -9.53 -11.07
CA ILE A 70 14.48 -9.89 -10.70
C ILE A 70 14.43 -11.28 -10.10
N THR A 71 15.21 -12.21 -10.63
CA THR A 71 15.33 -13.58 -10.10
C THR A 71 16.33 -13.62 -8.93
N PRO A 72 16.30 -14.66 -8.06
CA PRO A 72 17.25 -14.78 -6.94
C PRO A 72 18.73 -14.78 -7.34
N ASP A 73 19.05 -15.22 -8.56
CA ASP A 73 20.40 -15.16 -9.15
C ASP A 73 20.75 -13.76 -9.69
N GLY A 74 19.84 -12.77 -9.51
CA GLY A 74 20.09 -11.36 -9.80
C GLY A 74 19.90 -10.97 -11.27
N ILE A 75 19.22 -11.77 -12.09
CA ILE A 75 18.92 -11.43 -13.49
C ILE A 75 17.59 -10.67 -13.57
N ILE A 76 17.57 -9.57 -14.32
CA ILE A 76 16.37 -8.75 -14.51
C ILE A 76 15.74 -9.00 -15.88
N SER A 77 14.42 -8.96 -15.93
CA SER A 77 13.64 -9.05 -17.17
C SER A 77 12.35 -8.22 -17.09
N THR A 78 11.87 -7.75 -18.23
CA THR A 78 10.51 -7.19 -18.35
C THR A 78 9.51 -8.34 -18.46
N ILE A 79 8.43 -8.29 -17.67
CA ILE A 79 7.34 -9.28 -17.70
C ILE A 79 6.01 -8.70 -18.20
N ALA A 80 5.84 -7.37 -18.19
CA ALA A 80 4.71 -6.69 -18.81
C ALA A 80 5.09 -5.27 -19.23
N GLY A 81 4.42 -4.78 -20.28
CA GLY A 81 4.61 -3.43 -20.80
C GLY A 81 5.56 -3.35 -22.00
N ASN A 82 5.13 -2.62 -23.03
CA ASN A 82 5.89 -2.38 -24.25
C ASN A 82 6.71 -1.07 -24.24
N GLY A 83 6.65 -0.32 -23.13
CA GLY A 83 7.32 0.97 -22.99
C GLY A 83 6.48 2.17 -23.41
N LEU A 84 5.24 1.96 -23.80
CA LEU A 84 4.28 3.03 -24.08
C LEU A 84 3.33 3.19 -22.90
N ARG A 85 3.11 4.44 -22.52
CA ARG A 85 2.09 4.77 -21.52
C ARG A 85 0.69 4.50 -22.09
N GLY A 86 -0.08 3.66 -21.41
CA GLY A 86 -1.42 3.36 -21.85
C GLY A 86 -2.07 2.24 -21.09
N ASN A 87 -3.23 1.82 -21.57
CA ASN A 87 -4.04 0.76 -20.97
C ASN A 87 -4.71 -0.11 -22.06
N ILE A 88 -3.98 -0.46 -23.11
CA ILE A 88 -4.46 -1.31 -24.19
C ILE A 88 -3.67 -2.61 -24.26
N GLY A 89 -4.22 -3.63 -24.91
CA GLY A 89 -3.58 -4.94 -25.09
C GLY A 89 -4.12 -6.03 -24.16
N ASP A 90 -5.25 -5.79 -23.50
CA ASP A 90 -5.93 -6.80 -22.69
C ASP A 90 -6.40 -7.99 -23.55
N GLY A 91 -6.34 -9.18 -22.96
CA GLY A 91 -6.58 -10.46 -23.64
C GLY A 91 -5.38 -10.99 -24.41
N GLY A 92 -4.27 -10.24 -24.49
CA GLY A 92 -3.07 -10.60 -25.23
C GLY A 92 -1.81 -10.74 -24.37
N PRO A 93 -0.64 -10.95 -25.02
CA PRO A 93 0.63 -11.04 -24.32
C PRO A 93 0.98 -9.76 -23.58
N ALA A 94 1.30 -9.86 -22.29
CA ALA A 94 1.57 -8.72 -21.42
C ALA A 94 2.75 -7.85 -21.92
N LEU A 95 3.74 -8.46 -22.57
CA LEU A 95 4.88 -7.74 -23.15
C LEU A 95 4.52 -6.83 -24.33
N LYS A 96 3.37 -7.06 -24.96
CA LYS A 96 2.86 -6.23 -26.07
C LYS A 96 1.87 -5.15 -25.60
N ALA A 97 1.42 -5.23 -24.36
CA ALA A 97 0.45 -4.28 -23.80
C ALA A 97 1.11 -2.93 -23.48
N SER A 98 0.39 -1.84 -23.62
CA SER A 98 0.79 -0.57 -23.00
C SER A 98 0.29 -0.52 -21.57
N VAL A 99 1.13 -0.09 -20.63
CA VAL A 99 0.81 -0.06 -19.21
C VAL A 99 1.26 1.25 -18.54
N TYR A 100 0.64 1.59 -17.42
CA TYR A 100 1.13 2.65 -16.52
C TYR A 100 1.06 2.12 -15.09
N PRO A 101 1.95 1.17 -14.73
CA PRO A 101 1.82 0.44 -13.48
C PRO A 101 2.25 1.31 -12.30
N THR A 102 1.43 1.30 -11.24
CA THR A 102 1.76 1.97 -9.98
C THR A 102 1.88 0.96 -8.85
N TYR A 103 0.85 0.77 -8.07
CA TYR A 103 0.85 -0.19 -6.99
C TYR A 103 0.76 -1.62 -7.55
N LEU A 104 1.47 -2.55 -6.91
CA LEU A 104 1.40 -3.97 -7.22
C LEU A 104 0.84 -4.72 -6.02
N SER A 105 0.04 -5.73 -6.31
CA SER A 105 -0.41 -6.72 -5.34
C SER A 105 -0.37 -8.10 -5.99
N ARG A 106 -0.26 -9.16 -5.19
CA ARG A 106 -0.19 -10.54 -5.67
C ARG A 106 -1.18 -11.41 -4.91
N ASN A 107 -1.94 -12.23 -5.61
CA ASN A 107 -2.80 -13.24 -4.98
C ASN A 107 -2.07 -14.58 -4.77
N LYS A 108 -2.71 -15.51 -4.06
CA LYS A 108 -2.18 -16.86 -3.81
C LYS A 108 -1.97 -17.72 -5.07
N LYS A 109 -2.61 -17.37 -6.20
CA LYS A 109 -2.43 -18.03 -7.50
C LYS A 109 -1.20 -17.52 -8.26
N GLY A 110 -0.48 -16.53 -7.72
CA GLY A 110 0.68 -15.93 -8.37
C GLY A 110 0.34 -14.84 -9.38
N GLU A 111 -0.94 -14.49 -9.56
CA GLU A 111 -1.35 -13.41 -10.45
C GLU A 111 -1.03 -12.06 -9.82
N ILE A 112 -0.58 -11.11 -10.63
CA ILE A 112 -0.19 -9.76 -10.16
C ILE A 112 -1.24 -8.76 -10.61
N PHE A 113 -1.81 -8.06 -9.65
CA PHE A 113 -2.71 -6.94 -9.88
C PHE A 113 -1.91 -5.64 -9.80
N PHE A 114 -2.22 -4.71 -10.67
CA PHE A 114 -1.60 -3.40 -10.64
C PHE A 114 -2.58 -2.31 -11.04
N MET A 115 -2.43 -1.16 -10.40
CA MET A 115 -3.17 0.04 -10.76
C MET A 115 -2.53 0.69 -11.98
N SER A 116 -3.37 1.18 -12.88
CA SER A 116 -2.97 1.89 -14.08
C SER A 116 -3.88 3.12 -14.27
N PRO A 117 -3.60 4.22 -13.54
CA PRO A 117 -4.43 5.41 -13.62
C PRO A 117 -4.35 6.08 -14.99
N SER A 118 -5.49 6.53 -15.50
CA SER A 118 -5.63 7.21 -16.78
C SER A 118 -6.59 8.40 -16.66
N GLY A 119 -6.07 9.57 -16.34
CA GLY A 119 -6.88 10.75 -16.09
C GLY A 119 -7.82 10.54 -14.90
N PHE A 120 -9.12 10.67 -15.12
CA PHE A 120 -10.15 10.43 -14.10
C PHE A 120 -10.61 8.97 -14.02
N VAL A 121 -10.07 8.07 -14.85
CA VAL A 121 -10.39 6.65 -14.84
C VAL A 121 -9.28 5.90 -14.14
N SER A 122 -9.62 5.18 -13.10
CA SER A 122 -8.72 4.24 -12.45
C SER A 122 -8.98 2.84 -12.99
N ILE A 123 -7.91 2.17 -13.39
CA ILE A 123 -7.95 0.83 -13.97
C ILE A 123 -7.06 -0.07 -13.11
N VAL A 124 -7.58 -1.25 -12.76
CA VAL A 124 -6.78 -2.35 -12.23
C VAL A 124 -6.65 -3.38 -13.33
N ARG A 125 -5.43 -3.77 -13.61
CA ARG A 125 -5.14 -4.84 -14.57
C ARG A 125 -4.50 -6.02 -13.88
N LYS A 126 -4.70 -7.18 -14.44
CA LYS A 126 -4.18 -8.44 -13.92
C LYS A 126 -3.18 -9.04 -14.92
N LEU A 127 -1.96 -9.24 -14.47
CA LEU A 127 -0.96 -10.04 -15.17
C LEU A 127 -1.10 -11.48 -14.67
N LYS A 128 -1.45 -12.37 -15.59
CA LYS A 128 -1.63 -13.80 -15.29
C LYS A 128 -0.30 -14.56 -15.36
N THR A 129 -0.28 -15.71 -14.74
CA THR A 129 0.91 -16.58 -14.70
C THR A 129 1.30 -17.15 -16.07
N ASP A 130 0.36 -17.17 -17.03
CA ASP A 130 0.61 -17.56 -18.42
C ASP A 130 1.26 -16.43 -19.27
N GLY A 131 1.53 -15.27 -18.67
CA GLY A 131 2.12 -14.11 -19.35
C GLY A 131 1.12 -13.27 -20.14
N THR A 132 -0.18 -13.53 -20.02
CA THR A 132 -1.22 -12.67 -20.60
C THR A 132 -1.65 -11.59 -19.60
N ILE A 133 -2.22 -10.51 -20.13
CA ILE A 133 -2.73 -9.40 -19.33
C ILE A 133 -4.21 -9.19 -19.61
N GLU A 134 -4.98 -8.86 -18.60
CA GLU A 134 -6.41 -8.58 -18.77
C GLU A 134 -6.83 -7.42 -17.87
N LEU A 135 -7.92 -6.77 -18.26
CA LEU A 135 -8.62 -5.84 -17.39
C LEU A 135 -9.19 -6.61 -16.21
N ALA A 136 -8.80 -6.22 -15.00
CA ALA A 136 -9.42 -6.70 -13.79
C ALA A 136 -10.57 -5.77 -13.38
N LEU A 137 -10.37 -4.44 -13.48
CA LEU A 137 -11.35 -3.45 -13.08
C LEU A 137 -11.17 -2.15 -13.85
N SER A 138 -12.28 -1.52 -14.24
CA SER A 138 -12.30 -0.13 -14.70
C SER A 138 -13.37 0.66 -13.96
N THR A 139 -13.02 1.88 -13.56
CA THR A 139 -13.99 2.80 -12.94
C THR A 139 -14.99 3.40 -13.93
N SER A 140 -14.82 3.16 -15.24
CA SER A 140 -15.76 3.52 -16.28
C SER A 140 -15.65 2.55 -17.45
N GLU A 141 -16.60 1.62 -17.55
CA GLU A 141 -16.66 0.66 -18.65
C GLU A 141 -16.79 1.37 -20.01
N LYS A 142 -17.64 2.39 -20.10
CA LYS A 142 -17.84 3.16 -21.34
C LYS A 142 -16.58 3.88 -21.80
N ALA A 143 -15.85 4.52 -20.87
CA ALA A 143 -14.58 5.16 -21.17
C ALA A 143 -13.50 4.15 -21.53
N TYR A 144 -13.47 2.99 -20.85
CA TYR A 144 -12.57 1.90 -21.17
C TYR A 144 -12.81 1.33 -22.57
N GLN A 145 -14.06 1.00 -22.92
CA GLN A 145 -14.42 0.49 -24.26
C GLN A 145 -14.06 1.50 -25.36
N LYS A 146 -14.31 2.79 -25.13
CA LYS A 146 -13.92 3.84 -26.06
C LYS A 146 -12.39 3.95 -26.21
N MET A 147 -11.64 3.80 -25.13
CA MET A 147 -10.18 3.78 -25.15
C MET A 147 -9.66 2.59 -25.97
N VAL A 148 -10.20 1.39 -25.72
CA VAL A 148 -9.83 0.16 -26.46
C VAL A 148 -10.12 0.30 -27.95
N SER A 149 -11.29 0.80 -28.30
CA SER A 149 -11.72 0.93 -29.71
C SER A 149 -10.95 2.00 -30.51
N THR A 150 -10.48 3.05 -29.83
CA THR A 150 -9.80 4.18 -30.50
C THR A 150 -8.28 4.15 -30.34
N GLY A 151 -7.75 3.34 -29.43
CA GLY A 151 -6.33 3.34 -29.06
C GLY A 151 -5.83 4.64 -28.38
N LYS A 152 -6.74 5.52 -28.00
CA LYS A 152 -6.44 6.83 -27.43
C LYS A 152 -6.93 6.94 -26.00
N HIS A 153 -6.19 7.68 -25.18
CA HIS A 153 -6.68 8.09 -23.86
C HIS A 153 -7.94 8.94 -24.02
N VAL A 154 -9.01 8.52 -23.36
CA VAL A 154 -10.28 9.26 -23.36
C VAL A 154 -10.40 10.00 -22.04
N GLY A 155 -10.42 11.31 -22.10
CA GLY A 155 -10.87 12.13 -20.99
C GLY A 155 -12.37 11.95 -20.79
N VAL A 156 -12.80 11.71 -19.56
CA VAL A 156 -14.23 11.67 -19.22
C VAL A 156 -14.68 13.11 -19.01
N SER A 157 -15.61 13.58 -19.80
CA SER A 157 -16.04 14.98 -19.80
C SER A 157 -17.11 15.32 -18.77
N SER A 158 -17.71 14.30 -18.12
CA SER A 158 -18.71 14.50 -17.07
C SER A 158 -18.73 13.37 -16.03
N GLN A 159 -19.09 13.71 -14.81
CA GLN A 159 -19.22 12.75 -13.70
C GLN A 159 -20.31 11.69 -13.94
N SER A 160 -21.30 11.98 -14.78
CA SER A 160 -22.40 11.05 -15.11
C SER A 160 -21.98 9.84 -15.97
N GLU A 161 -20.77 9.86 -16.57
CA GLU A 161 -20.21 8.75 -17.33
C GLU A 161 -19.31 7.82 -16.50
N ILE A 162 -19.07 8.18 -15.24
CA ILE A 162 -18.19 7.44 -14.34
C ILE A 162 -19.04 6.47 -13.54
N VAL A 163 -18.92 5.18 -13.81
CA VAL A 163 -19.43 4.16 -12.91
C VAL A 163 -18.45 4.04 -11.74
N ALA A 164 -18.68 4.88 -10.80
CA ALA A 164 -18.68 4.64 -9.35
C ALA A 164 -17.39 4.32 -8.61
N ILE A 165 -16.19 4.24 -9.16
CA ILE A 165 -14.96 4.34 -8.35
C ILE A 165 -14.09 5.47 -8.89
N THR A 166 -14.16 6.62 -8.26
CA THR A 166 -13.41 7.80 -8.71
C THR A 166 -12.02 7.90 -8.08
N GLN A 167 -11.88 7.41 -6.87
CA GLN A 167 -10.59 7.28 -6.17
C GLN A 167 -10.68 6.13 -5.17
N PHE A 168 -9.89 5.10 -5.36
CA PHE A 168 -9.65 4.14 -4.30
C PHE A 168 -8.34 4.49 -3.58
N SER A 169 -8.37 4.30 -2.29
CA SER A 169 -7.23 4.58 -1.41
C SER A 169 -6.44 3.32 -1.10
N ASP A 170 -7.10 2.15 -1.11
CA ASP A 170 -6.45 0.89 -0.80
C ASP A 170 -7.10 -0.30 -1.52
N ILE A 171 -6.32 -1.35 -1.75
CA ILE A 171 -6.73 -2.59 -2.41
C ILE A 171 -6.18 -3.77 -1.62
N LEU A 172 -7.08 -4.61 -1.14
CA LEU A 172 -6.79 -5.77 -0.34
C LEU A 172 -7.20 -7.06 -1.08
N PRO A 173 -6.27 -7.95 -1.44
CA PRO A 173 -6.61 -9.29 -1.95
C PRO A 173 -7.18 -10.18 -0.85
N ASP A 174 -8.32 -10.84 -1.09
CA ASP A 174 -8.93 -11.74 -0.10
C ASP A 174 -8.34 -13.17 -0.08
N GLY A 175 -7.29 -13.41 -0.84
CA GLY A 175 -6.64 -14.71 -0.94
C GLY A 175 -7.37 -15.75 -1.80
N GLU A 176 -8.60 -15.52 -2.21
CA GLU A 176 -9.39 -16.36 -3.13
C GLU A 176 -9.29 -15.89 -4.59
N GLY A 177 -8.60 -14.79 -4.80
CA GLY A 177 -8.42 -14.15 -6.12
C GLY A 177 -9.37 -12.99 -6.36
N ASN A 178 -10.09 -12.55 -5.34
CA ASN A 178 -10.90 -11.36 -5.38
C ASN A 178 -10.12 -10.17 -4.79
N LEU A 179 -10.54 -8.96 -5.13
CA LEU A 179 -10.01 -7.72 -4.59
C LEU A 179 -11.09 -7.01 -3.77
N ILE A 180 -10.74 -6.57 -2.59
CA ILE A 180 -11.54 -5.66 -1.78
C ILE A 180 -10.94 -4.27 -1.95
N ILE A 181 -11.77 -3.29 -2.25
CA ILE A 181 -11.35 -1.95 -2.64
C ILE A 181 -12.04 -0.93 -1.73
N ALA A 182 -11.27 -0.07 -1.12
CA ALA A 182 -11.79 1.11 -0.41
C ALA A 182 -12.11 2.20 -1.44
N ASP A 183 -13.38 2.35 -1.75
CA ASP A 183 -13.92 3.39 -2.64
C ASP A 183 -14.20 4.65 -1.82
N ARG A 184 -13.16 5.43 -1.66
CA ARG A 184 -13.07 6.57 -0.78
C ARG A 184 -14.15 7.64 -1.05
N ILE A 185 -14.36 7.97 -2.32
CA ILE A 185 -15.28 9.04 -2.73
C ILE A 185 -16.74 8.61 -2.62
N ASN A 186 -17.00 7.33 -2.89
CA ASN A 186 -18.36 6.79 -2.78
C ASN A 186 -18.66 6.22 -1.39
N HIS A 187 -17.74 6.36 -0.44
CA HIS A 187 -17.95 5.91 0.95
C HIS A 187 -18.34 4.44 1.06
N GLN A 188 -17.73 3.57 0.24
CA GLN A 188 -18.07 2.16 0.13
C GLN A 188 -16.83 1.26 0.14
N LEU A 189 -17.03 0.00 0.51
CA LEU A 189 -16.11 -1.07 0.16
C LEU A 189 -16.72 -1.91 -0.96
N ARG A 190 -15.93 -2.16 -1.97
CA ARG A 190 -16.35 -2.90 -3.15
C ARG A 190 -15.51 -4.17 -3.28
N LYS A 191 -16.16 -5.30 -3.56
CA LYS A 191 -15.48 -6.55 -3.90
C LYS A 191 -15.54 -6.75 -5.40
N PHE A 192 -14.40 -7.02 -5.99
CA PHE A 192 -14.23 -7.43 -7.37
C PHE A 192 -13.82 -8.90 -7.38
N ASP A 193 -14.66 -9.78 -7.90
CA ASP A 193 -14.40 -11.21 -7.90
C ASP A 193 -13.63 -11.68 -9.15
N SER A 194 -13.18 -12.94 -9.11
CA SER A 194 -12.41 -13.53 -10.21
C SER A 194 -13.20 -13.70 -11.52
N SER A 195 -14.54 -13.53 -11.50
CA SER A 195 -15.39 -13.53 -12.67
C SER A 195 -15.53 -12.15 -13.33
N GLY A 196 -15.00 -11.11 -12.66
CA GLY A 196 -15.14 -9.72 -13.10
C GLY A 196 -16.36 -9.00 -12.55
N LYS A 197 -17.10 -9.63 -11.62
CA LYS A 197 -18.29 -9.04 -11.02
C LYS A 197 -17.92 -8.07 -9.90
N PHE A 198 -18.58 -6.95 -9.91
CA PHE A 198 -18.44 -5.87 -8.92
C PHE A 198 -19.62 -5.90 -7.95
N THR A 199 -19.34 -5.99 -6.64
CA THR A 199 -20.36 -5.95 -5.60
C THR A 199 -19.97 -4.99 -4.48
N THR A 200 -20.92 -4.22 -3.96
CA THR A 200 -20.74 -3.48 -2.73
C THR A 200 -20.84 -4.46 -1.55
N ILE A 201 -19.81 -4.50 -0.73
CA ILE A 201 -19.78 -5.36 0.46
C ILE A 201 -19.96 -4.56 1.75
N ALA A 202 -19.78 -3.24 1.70
CA ALA A 202 -20.04 -2.34 2.82
C ALA A 202 -20.25 -0.90 2.32
N GLY A 203 -21.03 -0.14 3.06
CA GLY A 203 -21.31 1.27 2.77
C GLY A 203 -22.55 1.48 1.91
N THR A 204 -23.40 2.42 2.30
CA THR A 204 -24.60 2.83 1.54
C THR A 204 -24.27 3.75 0.36
N GLY A 205 -23.08 4.34 0.34
CA GLY A 205 -22.71 5.41 -0.59
C GLY A 205 -22.93 6.81 -0.02
N GLU A 206 -23.59 6.93 1.09
CA GLU A 206 -23.75 8.20 1.80
C GLU A 206 -22.61 8.43 2.79
N SER A 207 -22.12 9.67 2.84
CA SER A 207 -21.14 10.08 3.85
C SER A 207 -21.81 10.16 5.23
N GLY A 208 -21.36 9.36 6.17
CA GLY A 208 -22.00 9.33 7.49
C GLY A 208 -21.28 8.45 8.48
N LEU A 209 -21.99 8.18 9.59
CA LEU A 209 -21.53 7.37 10.68
C LEU A 209 -22.72 6.68 11.35
N TYR A 210 -23.16 5.58 10.80
CA TYR A 210 -24.23 4.73 11.37
C TYR A 210 -24.05 3.29 10.91
N GLY A 211 -24.90 2.39 11.40
CA GLY A 211 -25.00 1.02 10.96
C GLY A 211 -24.20 0.00 11.78
N ASP A 212 -23.57 0.41 12.89
CA ASP A 212 -22.88 -0.56 13.79
C ASP A 212 -23.87 -1.59 14.36
N GLY A 213 -23.43 -2.85 14.38
CA GLY A 213 -24.22 -3.99 14.83
C GLY A 213 -25.16 -4.56 13.77
N GLY A 214 -25.23 -3.94 12.59
CA GLY A 214 -26.04 -4.35 11.44
C GLY A 214 -25.22 -4.78 10.22
N PRO A 215 -25.92 -5.05 9.08
CA PRO A 215 -25.27 -5.37 7.82
C PRO A 215 -24.32 -4.24 7.36
N ALA A 216 -23.11 -4.57 6.98
CA ALA A 216 -22.13 -3.59 6.55
C ALA A 216 -22.59 -2.79 5.31
N THR A 217 -23.42 -3.39 4.46
CA THR A 217 -24.01 -2.74 3.27
C THR A 217 -25.03 -1.63 3.63
N GLU A 218 -25.53 -1.63 4.85
CA GLU A 218 -26.45 -0.62 5.38
C GLU A 218 -25.75 0.43 6.26
N ALA A 219 -24.46 0.30 6.45
CA ALA A 219 -23.66 1.24 7.22
C ALA A 219 -23.19 2.42 6.36
N ALA A 220 -22.87 3.54 7.01
CA ALA A 220 -22.23 4.67 6.37
C ALA A 220 -20.76 4.80 6.82
N PHE A 221 -19.90 5.19 5.87
CA PHE A 221 -18.51 5.57 6.09
C PHE A 221 -18.31 7.06 5.76
N ARG A 222 -17.15 7.56 6.17
CA ARG A 222 -16.69 8.87 5.72
C ARG A 222 -15.19 8.79 5.42
N ASP A 223 -14.85 8.70 4.13
CA ASP A 223 -13.46 8.56 3.67
C ASP A 223 -12.81 7.23 4.16
N PRO A 224 -13.38 6.04 3.80
CA PRO A 224 -12.70 4.77 4.07
C PRO A 224 -11.37 4.73 3.32
N ARG A 225 -10.25 4.60 4.05
CA ARG A 225 -8.94 4.88 3.49
C ARG A 225 -8.01 3.68 3.43
N THR A 226 -7.95 2.90 4.48
CA THR A 226 -7.03 1.76 4.58
C THR A 226 -7.77 0.51 5.00
N LEU A 227 -7.32 -0.62 4.50
CA LEU A 227 -7.92 -1.94 4.67
C LEU A 227 -6.88 -2.93 5.18
N GLU A 228 -7.29 -3.78 6.09
CA GLU A 228 -6.50 -4.94 6.51
C GLU A 228 -7.44 -6.13 6.74
N MET A 229 -6.95 -7.36 6.63
CA MET A 229 -7.75 -8.56 6.85
C MET A 229 -7.00 -9.59 7.70
N ASP A 230 -7.67 -10.09 8.72
CA ASP A 230 -7.12 -11.17 9.53
C ASP A 230 -7.30 -12.56 8.89
N LYS A 231 -6.73 -13.56 9.53
CA LYS A 231 -6.79 -14.95 9.07
C LYS A 231 -8.19 -15.55 9.16
N GLU A 232 -9.03 -14.98 10.00
CA GLU A 232 -10.42 -15.34 10.20
C GLU A 232 -11.34 -14.72 9.14
N GLY A 233 -10.81 -13.82 8.28
CA GLY A 233 -11.55 -13.12 7.23
C GLY A 233 -12.29 -11.89 7.71
N ASN A 234 -11.99 -11.37 8.90
CA ASN A 234 -12.49 -10.07 9.31
C ASN A 234 -11.75 -8.95 8.55
N ILE A 235 -12.50 -7.98 8.03
CA ILE A 235 -11.95 -6.81 7.34
C ILE A 235 -11.93 -5.65 8.31
N TYR A 236 -10.77 -5.04 8.47
CA TYR A 236 -10.57 -3.83 9.26
C TYR A 236 -10.49 -2.63 8.32
N VAL A 237 -11.21 -1.57 8.67
CA VAL A 237 -11.36 -0.37 7.83
C VAL A 237 -10.99 0.85 8.63
N GLY A 238 -10.04 1.62 8.14
CA GLY A 238 -9.79 2.97 8.62
C GLY A 238 -10.83 3.92 8.04
N ASP A 239 -11.86 4.24 8.82
CA ASP A 239 -12.90 5.23 8.49
C ASP A 239 -12.36 6.62 8.85
N ALA A 240 -11.45 7.13 8.00
CA ALA A 240 -10.47 8.13 8.35
C ALA A 240 -11.08 9.48 8.72
N ALA A 241 -12.10 9.95 8.00
CA ALA A 241 -12.73 11.21 8.32
C ALA A 241 -13.73 11.13 9.51
N ASN A 242 -14.04 9.92 9.96
CA ASN A 242 -14.77 9.67 11.20
C ASN A 242 -13.82 9.43 12.40
N ASN A 243 -12.51 9.31 12.16
CA ASN A 243 -11.50 8.96 13.18
C ASN A 243 -11.83 7.65 13.92
N LEU A 244 -12.24 6.63 13.16
CA LEU A 244 -12.66 5.33 13.67
C LEU A 244 -11.96 4.20 12.95
N ILE A 245 -11.79 3.09 13.66
CA ILE A 245 -11.52 1.79 13.05
C ILE A 245 -12.79 0.96 13.13
N ARG A 246 -13.29 0.52 11.97
CA ARG A 246 -14.45 -0.35 11.85
C ARG A 246 -14.01 -1.77 11.47
N LYS A 247 -14.70 -2.76 11.97
CA LYS A 247 -14.47 -4.17 11.67
C LYS A 247 -15.72 -4.74 11.02
N ILE A 248 -15.56 -5.49 9.93
CA ILE A 248 -16.61 -6.26 9.27
C ILE A 248 -16.27 -7.72 9.44
N ASP A 249 -17.16 -8.50 10.06
CA ASP A 249 -16.96 -9.93 10.23
C ASP A 249 -17.30 -10.72 8.93
N PRO A 250 -16.95 -12.03 8.84
CA PRO A 250 -17.26 -12.84 7.66
C PRO A 250 -18.76 -13.01 7.38
N LYS A 251 -19.64 -12.67 8.34
CA LYS A 251 -21.10 -12.66 8.15
C LYS A 251 -21.59 -11.32 7.57
N GLY A 252 -20.67 -10.36 7.37
CA GLY A 252 -20.98 -9.02 6.87
C GLY A 252 -21.54 -8.07 7.92
N ILE A 253 -21.37 -8.36 9.22
CA ILE A 253 -21.79 -7.45 10.30
C ILE A 253 -20.64 -6.47 10.60
N ILE A 254 -20.96 -5.19 10.64
CA ILE A 254 -20.01 -4.12 10.93
C ILE A 254 -20.10 -3.65 12.38
N THR A 255 -18.94 -3.38 12.98
CA THR A 255 -18.83 -2.80 14.32
C THR A 255 -17.66 -1.84 14.40
N THR A 256 -17.80 -0.77 15.18
CA THR A 256 -16.67 0.09 15.56
C THR A 256 -15.87 -0.63 16.65
N ILE A 257 -14.54 -0.70 16.47
CA ILE A 257 -13.63 -1.35 17.42
C ILE A 257 -12.68 -0.34 18.09
N ALA A 258 -12.47 0.83 17.51
CA ALA A 258 -11.62 1.87 18.09
C ALA A 258 -12.04 3.26 17.61
N GLY A 259 -11.77 4.26 18.45
CA GLY A 259 -12.05 5.65 18.18
C GLY A 259 -13.27 6.17 18.93
N ASN A 260 -13.18 7.41 19.41
CA ASN A 260 -14.26 8.13 20.08
C ASN A 260 -14.80 9.30 19.24
N ARG A 261 -14.41 9.36 17.95
CA ARG A 261 -14.76 10.41 16.97
C ARG A 261 -14.12 11.78 17.22
N LYS A 262 -13.36 11.92 18.28
CA LYS A 262 -12.61 13.16 18.51
C LYS A 262 -11.27 13.10 17.77
N PHE A 263 -10.93 14.20 17.13
CA PHE A 263 -9.64 14.37 16.45
C PHE A 263 -8.58 14.75 17.49
N GLU A 264 -8.29 13.84 18.41
CA GLU A 264 -7.34 14.02 19.50
C GLU A 264 -6.51 12.73 19.66
N ASP A 265 -5.45 12.84 20.41
CA ASP A 265 -4.57 11.74 20.76
C ASP A 265 -4.74 11.47 22.26
N SER A 266 -5.52 10.46 22.58
CA SER A 266 -5.88 10.16 23.96
C SER A 266 -6.24 8.68 24.16
N GLY A 267 -6.31 8.26 25.41
CA GLY A 267 -6.91 6.99 25.80
C GLY A 267 -5.97 5.79 25.83
N ASP A 268 -4.63 5.99 25.74
CA ASP A 268 -3.65 4.91 25.92
C ASP A 268 -3.80 4.22 27.26
N GLY A 269 -3.67 2.88 27.25
CA GLY A 269 -3.87 2.02 28.42
C GLY A 269 -5.33 1.74 28.75
N GLY A 270 -6.27 2.29 27.98
CA GLY A 270 -7.70 2.09 28.16
C GLY A 270 -8.38 1.42 26.99
N PRO A 271 -9.73 1.30 27.03
CA PRO A 271 -10.51 0.71 25.95
C PRO A 271 -10.36 1.50 24.64
N ALA A 272 -10.05 0.82 23.53
CA ALA A 272 -9.85 1.44 22.22
C ALA A 272 -11.08 2.25 21.74
N LEU A 273 -12.29 1.83 22.11
CA LEU A 273 -13.53 2.55 21.82
C LEU A 273 -13.63 3.92 22.50
N LYS A 274 -12.84 4.19 23.54
CA LYS A 274 -12.80 5.47 24.24
C LYS A 274 -11.60 6.34 23.84
N ALA A 275 -10.69 5.81 23.04
CA ALA A 275 -9.50 6.51 22.61
C ALA A 275 -9.82 7.52 21.50
N GLY A 276 -9.17 8.66 21.50
CA GLY A 276 -9.09 9.54 20.34
C GLY A 276 -8.10 8.93 19.33
N ILE A 277 -8.43 8.99 18.05
CA ILE A 277 -7.57 8.54 16.94
C ILE A 277 -7.47 9.69 15.94
N LYS A 278 -6.27 9.90 15.38
CA LYS A 278 -6.03 11.03 14.49
C LYS A 278 -5.18 10.64 13.30
N SER A 279 -5.70 10.92 12.08
CA SER A 279 -4.99 10.66 10.83
C SER A 279 -4.58 9.20 10.67
N ILE A 280 -5.55 8.35 10.39
CA ILE A 280 -5.32 6.93 10.12
C ILE A 280 -4.71 6.79 8.71
N ASP A 281 -3.44 6.42 8.62
CA ASP A 281 -2.73 6.30 7.33
C ASP A 281 -2.52 4.85 6.92
N ASP A 282 -2.33 3.94 7.91
CA ASP A 282 -2.14 2.53 7.64
C ASP A 282 -2.69 1.67 8.78
N LEU A 283 -3.13 0.45 8.45
CA LEU A 283 -3.56 -0.59 9.36
C LEU A 283 -2.80 -1.86 9.05
N VAL A 284 -2.20 -2.49 10.04
CA VAL A 284 -1.43 -3.73 9.84
C VAL A 284 -1.65 -4.70 11.00
N ILE A 285 -1.94 -5.95 10.68
CA ILE A 285 -2.01 -7.02 11.66
C ILE A 285 -0.63 -7.63 11.86
N SER A 286 -0.15 -7.62 13.09
CA SER A 286 1.12 -8.27 13.45
C SER A 286 1.03 -9.80 13.34
N PRO A 287 2.16 -10.52 13.30
CA PRO A 287 2.17 -11.99 13.36
C PRO A 287 1.47 -12.57 14.61
N SER A 288 1.38 -11.80 15.71
CA SER A 288 0.63 -12.17 16.93
C SER A 288 -0.88 -11.96 16.80
N GLY A 289 -1.37 -11.35 15.71
CA GLY A 289 -2.77 -11.08 15.43
C GLY A 289 -3.31 -9.82 16.10
N GLU A 290 -2.44 -8.88 16.52
CA GLU A 290 -2.83 -7.59 17.06
C GLU A 290 -2.86 -6.53 15.96
N LEU A 291 -3.89 -5.68 15.96
CA LEU A 291 -4.03 -4.61 14.95
C LEU A 291 -3.19 -3.41 15.35
N HIS A 292 -2.36 -2.96 14.43
CA HIS A 292 -1.56 -1.75 14.57
C HIS A 292 -2.10 -0.63 13.68
N ILE A 293 -2.01 0.59 14.16
CA ILE A 293 -2.53 1.80 13.52
C ILE A 293 -1.36 2.77 13.34
N VAL A 294 -1.15 3.24 12.14
CA VAL A 294 -0.23 4.34 11.84
C VAL A 294 -0.99 5.65 11.91
N GLU A 295 -0.62 6.51 12.86
CA GLU A 295 -1.21 7.84 13.05
C GLU A 295 -0.19 8.93 12.69
N SER A 296 -0.17 9.33 11.39
CA SER A 296 0.83 10.30 10.90
C SER A 296 0.69 11.68 11.53
N GLY A 297 -0.54 12.10 11.81
CA GLY A 297 -0.83 13.41 12.38
C GLY A 297 -0.44 13.57 13.85
N THR A 298 -0.24 12.47 14.57
CA THR A 298 0.24 12.44 15.97
C THR A 298 1.64 11.87 16.10
N HIS A 299 2.22 11.42 14.98
CA HIS A 299 3.58 10.92 14.90
C HIS A 299 3.84 9.66 15.73
N ILE A 300 2.85 8.78 15.81
CA ILE A 300 2.91 7.54 16.61
C ILE A 300 2.43 6.32 15.83
N ILE A 301 2.79 5.17 16.36
CA ILE A 301 2.19 3.88 16.02
C ILE A 301 1.47 3.38 17.28
N ARG A 302 0.20 3.03 17.16
CA ARG A 302 -0.60 2.43 18.24
C ARG A 302 -0.97 1.00 17.92
N LYS A 303 -1.30 0.26 18.96
CA LYS A 303 -1.71 -1.14 18.90
C LYS A 303 -3.02 -1.33 19.63
N ILE A 304 -3.93 -2.10 19.04
CA ILE A 304 -5.11 -2.62 19.73
C ILE A 304 -4.83 -4.08 20.08
N ALA A 305 -4.77 -4.36 21.36
CA ALA A 305 -4.60 -5.72 21.88
C ALA A 305 -5.90 -6.52 21.76
N LYS A 306 -5.80 -7.85 21.87
CA LYS A 306 -6.96 -8.75 21.76
C LYS A 306 -8.06 -8.53 22.82
N ASP A 307 -7.71 -7.93 23.96
CA ASP A 307 -8.66 -7.52 25.01
C ASP A 307 -9.35 -6.18 24.71
N GLY A 308 -9.04 -5.55 23.59
CA GLY A 308 -9.58 -4.26 23.18
C GLY A 308 -8.87 -3.05 23.79
N THR A 309 -7.78 -3.23 24.50
CA THR A 309 -6.96 -2.14 25.02
C THR A 309 -6.10 -1.53 23.92
N ILE A 310 -6.02 -0.20 23.86
CA ILE A 310 -5.15 0.52 22.92
C ILE A 310 -3.93 1.09 23.66
N SER A 311 -2.77 1.07 23.00
CA SER A 311 -1.54 1.63 23.55
C SER A 311 -0.58 2.09 22.45
N THR A 312 0.18 3.14 22.71
CA THR A 312 1.30 3.57 21.85
C THR A 312 2.45 2.56 21.95
N VAL A 313 2.96 2.11 20.80
CA VAL A 313 4.09 1.17 20.71
C VAL A 313 5.33 1.81 20.10
N ALA A 314 5.21 2.92 19.38
CA ALA A 314 6.33 3.72 18.91
C ALA A 314 5.93 5.18 18.73
N GLY A 315 6.88 6.08 18.93
CA GLY A 315 6.65 7.51 18.87
C GLY A 315 6.19 8.12 20.21
N ARG A 316 6.18 9.44 20.25
CA ARG A 316 5.67 10.23 21.38
C ARG A 316 4.51 11.07 20.89
N PRO A 317 3.32 10.92 21.49
CA PRO A 317 2.11 11.61 21.06
C PRO A 317 2.30 13.12 20.87
N GLY A 318 1.99 13.63 19.67
CA GLY A 318 2.07 15.04 19.33
C GLY A 318 3.48 15.64 19.23
N ILE A 319 4.53 14.85 19.45
CA ILE A 319 5.91 15.31 19.41
C ILE A 319 6.62 14.74 18.19
N GLN A 320 6.83 15.59 17.18
CA GLN A 320 7.55 15.22 15.98
C GLN A 320 9.06 15.44 16.13
N GLY A 321 9.85 14.62 15.46
CA GLY A 321 11.30 14.77 15.41
C GLY A 321 12.01 13.46 15.15
N TYR A 322 13.32 13.49 15.23
CA TYR A 322 14.19 12.32 15.15
C TYR A 322 15.01 12.19 16.42
N PHE A 323 14.68 11.18 17.21
CA PHE A 323 15.40 10.88 18.47
C PHE A 323 15.08 9.44 18.92
N GLY A 324 15.94 8.87 19.76
CA GLY A 324 15.63 7.70 20.57
C GLY A 324 16.15 6.37 20.03
N ASP A 325 17.02 6.36 19.01
CA ASP A 325 17.68 5.14 18.55
C ASP A 325 18.46 4.46 19.66
N GLY A 326 18.37 3.13 19.72
CA GLY A 326 18.97 2.31 20.76
C GLY A 326 18.17 2.27 22.07
N GLY A 327 17.03 3.00 22.15
CA GLY A 327 16.17 3.06 23.31
C GLY A 327 14.76 2.53 23.07
N PRO A 328 13.87 2.62 24.09
CA PRO A 328 12.48 2.21 23.96
C PRO A 328 11.75 2.99 22.87
N ALA A 329 11.07 2.29 21.95
CA ALA A 329 10.35 2.90 20.82
C ALA A 329 9.26 3.90 21.26
N THR A 330 8.65 3.68 22.42
CA THR A 330 7.65 4.58 23.02
C THR A 330 8.24 5.91 23.53
N LYS A 331 9.56 6.01 23.64
CA LYS A 331 10.29 7.24 24.00
C LYS A 331 10.95 7.91 22.80
N ALA A 332 10.95 7.25 21.66
CA ALA A 332 11.49 7.79 20.42
C ALA A 332 10.59 8.87 19.83
N MET A 333 11.14 9.72 19.00
CA MET A 333 10.38 10.66 18.18
C MET A 333 10.31 10.14 16.74
N LEU A 334 9.12 10.18 16.16
CA LEU A 334 8.84 9.96 14.74
C LEU A 334 8.35 11.26 14.12
N LYS A 335 8.36 11.32 12.80
CA LYS A 335 7.79 12.45 12.07
C LYS A 335 7.01 11.94 10.85
N THR A 336 5.71 12.12 10.89
CA THR A 336 4.80 11.72 9.81
C THR A 336 5.07 10.27 9.35
N PRO A 337 4.98 9.26 10.24
CA PRO A 337 5.04 7.88 9.82
C PRO A 337 3.88 7.58 8.87
N THR A 338 4.09 6.79 7.81
CA THR A 338 3.05 6.56 6.80
C THR A 338 2.73 5.10 6.56
N CYS A 339 3.68 4.21 6.73
CA CYS A 339 3.47 2.78 6.51
C CYS A 339 4.15 1.95 7.59
N LEU A 340 3.62 0.76 7.77
CA LEU A 340 4.09 -0.22 8.74
C LEU A 340 4.21 -1.60 8.08
N ALA A 341 5.18 -2.39 8.50
CA ALA A 341 5.28 -3.80 8.13
C ALA A 341 5.90 -4.61 9.27
N PHE A 342 5.62 -5.91 9.31
CA PHE A 342 6.24 -6.84 10.23
C PHE A 342 7.02 -7.91 9.47
N ASP A 343 8.11 -8.38 10.07
CA ASP A 343 8.72 -9.63 9.64
C ASP A 343 8.08 -10.83 10.39
N SER A 344 8.43 -12.04 9.95
CA SER A 344 7.93 -13.28 10.56
C SER A 344 8.37 -13.48 12.02
N LYS A 345 9.37 -12.73 12.48
CA LYS A 345 9.87 -12.76 13.86
C LYS A 345 9.13 -11.76 14.75
N GLY A 346 8.30 -10.87 14.16
CA GLY A 346 7.56 -9.83 14.87
C GLY A 346 8.33 -8.51 15.04
N ASN A 347 9.45 -8.31 14.35
CA ASN A 347 10.05 -6.97 14.29
C ASN A 347 9.17 -6.06 13.43
N MET A 348 8.99 -4.82 13.89
CA MET A 348 8.18 -3.80 13.24
C MET A 348 9.07 -2.84 12.45
N TYR A 349 8.71 -2.56 11.22
CA TYR A 349 9.42 -1.64 10.32
C TYR A 349 8.52 -0.46 9.98
N ILE A 350 8.97 0.74 10.29
CA ILE A 350 8.20 1.98 10.19
C ILE A 350 8.81 2.88 9.11
N THR A 351 8.02 3.32 8.16
CA THR A 351 8.40 4.41 7.27
C THR A 351 8.24 5.74 8.01
N ASP A 352 9.33 6.26 8.55
CA ASP A 352 9.42 7.55 9.27
C ASP A 352 9.67 8.67 8.25
N MET A 353 8.61 8.94 7.43
CA MET A 353 8.70 9.69 6.19
C MET A 353 9.23 11.11 6.40
N GLY A 354 8.70 11.84 7.37
CA GLY A 354 9.13 13.21 7.64
C GLY A 354 10.57 13.32 8.18
N ASN A 355 11.16 12.20 8.58
CA ASN A 355 12.56 12.09 8.97
C ASN A 355 13.44 11.46 7.88
N ASN A 356 12.89 11.10 6.73
CA ASN A 356 13.59 10.41 5.65
C ASN A 356 14.33 9.16 6.14
N ARG A 357 13.63 8.31 6.93
CA ARG A 357 14.21 7.11 7.54
C ARG A 357 13.25 5.92 7.51
N ILE A 358 13.84 4.73 7.51
CA ILE A 358 13.15 3.51 7.94
C ILE A 358 13.65 3.18 9.33
N ARG A 359 12.71 3.04 10.25
CA ARG A 359 12.98 2.66 11.62
C ARG A 359 12.56 1.21 11.86
N LYS A 360 13.33 0.48 12.62
CA LYS A 360 13.01 -0.88 13.09
C LYS A 360 12.77 -0.85 14.59
N VAL A 361 11.69 -1.47 15.02
CA VAL A 361 11.46 -1.79 16.43
C VAL A 361 11.55 -3.30 16.58
N ASP A 362 12.47 -3.75 17.39
CA ASP A 362 12.66 -5.17 17.65
C ASP A 362 11.57 -5.73 18.60
N THR A 363 11.56 -7.04 18.79
CA THR A 363 10.59 -7.72 19.68
C THR A 363 10.75 -7.36 21.16
N LYS A 364 11.82 -6.67 21.55
CA LYS A 364 12.02 -6.12 22.90
C LYS A 364 11.52 -4.67 22.99
N GLY A 365 11.01 -4.10 21.91
CA GLY A 365 10.53 -2.73 21.84
C GLY A 365 11.64 -1.68 21.68
N ILE A 366 12.84 -2.08 21.26
CA ILE A 366 13.95 -1.16 21.02
C ILE A 366 13.90 -0.68 19.57
N ILE A 367 13.92 0.65 19.40
CA ILE A 367 13.93 1.27 18.07
C ILE A 367 15.34 1.58 17.61
N THR A 368 15.60 1.38 16.33
CA THR A 368 16.84 1.75 15.66
C THR A 368 16.55 2.29 14.26
N THR A 369 17.39 3.17 13.75
CA THR A 369 17.36 3.53 12.33
C THR A 369 17.96 2.37 11.54
N LEU A 370 17.17 1.86 10.60
CA LEU A 370 17.58 0.79 9.71
C LEU A 370 18.19 1.35 8.42
N ALA A 371 17.65 2.48 7.96
CA ALA A 371 18.08 3.13 6.73
C ALA A 371 17.65 4.59 6.70
N GLY A 372 18.43 5.44 6.00
CA GLY A 372 18.19 6.87 5.84
C GLY A 372 18.99 7.74 6.79
N SER A 373 19.59 8.82 6.26
CA SER A 373 20.41 9.77 7.03
C SER A 373 19.62 10.98 7.54
N GLY A 374 18.39 11.13 7.08
CA GLY A 374 17.56 12.28 7.45
C GLY A 374 17.70 13.49 6.52
N HIS A 375 18.58 13.45 5.55
CA HIS A 375 18.76 14.54 4.60
C HIS A 375 18.09 14.23 3.26
N PHE A 376 17.65 15.27 2.58
CA PHE A 376 17.32 15.22 1.16
C PHE A 376 18.62 15.33 0.35
N GLY A 377 19.04 14.32 -0.39
CA GLY A 377 20.25 14.34 -1.21
C GLY A 377 20.79 12.94 -1.53
N TRP A 378 21.91 12.84 -2.17
CA TRP A 378 22.51 11.63 -2.70
C TRP A 378 23.47 10.99 -1.68
N ALA A 379 23.46 9.65 -1.55
CA ALA A 379 24.54 8.91 -0.91
C ALA A 379 25.18 7.95 -1.90
N ASN A 380 26.50 7.85 -1.88
CA ASN A 380 27.25 6.85 -2.62
C ASN A 380 27.16 5.48 -1.92
N GLU A 381 27.37 4.39 -2.68
CA GLU A 381 27.48 3.03 -2.13
C GLU A 381 28.68 2.98 -1.17
N GLY A 382 28.48 2.45 0.05
CA GLY A 382 29.51 2.29 1.06
C GLY A 382 29.52 3.34 2.17
N GLU A 383 28.73 4.44 2.04
CA GLU A 383 28.50 5.40 3.11
C GLU A 383 27.18 5.11 3.85
N GLU A 384 26.99 5.70 5.05
CA GLU A 384 25.74 5.57 5.82
C GLU A 384 24.53 5.87 4.93
N VAL A 385 23.60 4.91 4.91
CA VAL A 385 22.52 4.89 3.93
C VAL A 385 21.58 6.06 4.08
N GLN A 386 21.49 6.86 3.04
CA GLN A 386 20.52 7.94 2.91
C GLN A 386 19.35 7.48 2.04
N ILE A 387 18.19 7.25 2.65
CA ILE A 387 16.94 6.94 1.93
C ILE A 387 16.11 8.21 1.83
N TYR A 388 15.65 8.51 0.64
CA TYR A 388 14.84 9.69 0.35
C TYR A 388 13.42 9.28 0.00
N PHE A 389 12.48 9.87 0.72
CA PHE A 389 11.06 9.71 0.46
C PHE A 389 10.52 11.03 -0.12
N GLN A 390 9.97 11.00 -1.32
CA GLN A 390 9.19 12.13 -1.82
C GLN A 390 7.73 11.93 -1.40
N ASN A 391 7.18 12.96 -0.75
CA ASN A 391 5.74 13.10 -0.57
C ASN A 391 5.07 13.17 -1.94
N PHE A 392 4.03 12.34 -2.12
CA PHE A 392 3.00 12.63 -3.12
C PHE A 392 1.66 12.71 -2.41
N PRO A 393 0.86 13.74 -2.79
CA PRO A 393 -0.49 13.92 -2.28
C PRO A 393 -1.40 12.76 -2.68
#